data_12b445c5b9fbd2617da48004a7b784d9
#
_entry.id   12b445c5b9fbd2617da48004a7b784d9
#
_cell.length_a   1.000
_cell.length_b   1.000
_cell.length_c   1.000
_cell.angle_alpha   90.00
_cell.angle_beta   90.00
_cell.angle_gamma   90.00
#
_symmetry.space_group_name_H-M   'P 1'
#
loop_
_entity.id
_entity.type
_entity.pdbx_description
1 polymer ?
#
loop_
_entity_poly.entity_id
_entity_poly.type
_entity_poly.pdbx_seq_one_letter_code
_entity_poly.pdbx_strand_id
1 'polypeptide(L)'
;MKRTDYISWDEYFMGISLLSGMRSKDPSTQVGACIVDSDNRIVSIGYNGFLNGCSDEDFPWEREGDFLNTKYPYVVHAEQNAILNARGKNLEGCSIYVNLFPCHDCARNIIQSGIKKVYYLEDKYKDTDSTKASKFMFEKAKVESVSLYLSRSEEHTSELQSLAYLVCRLL
;
A
#
# COMPACT_ATOMS: atom_id res chain seq x y z
N MET A 1 -24.40 13.99 23.84
CA MET A 1 -22.95 14.31 23.83
C MET A 1 -22.33 13.60 22.64
N LYS A 2 -21.44 14.23 21.87
CA LYS A 2 -20.76 13.61 20.72
C LYS A 2 -19.79 12.53 21.21
N ARG A 3 -19.72 11.38 20.53
CA ARG A 3 -18.73 10.33 20.76
C ARG A 3 -17.32 10.87 20.46
N THR A 4 -16.32 10.53 21.26
CA THR A 4 -14.93 11.02 21.14
C THR A 4 -13.91 9.91 20.83
N ASP A 5 -14.32 8.65 20.91
CA ASP A 5 -13.52 7.44 20.76
C ASP A 5 -13.56 6.86 19.33
N TYR A 6 -13.70 7.72 18.31
CA TYR A 6 -13.64 7.31 16.90
C TYR A 6 -12.22 7.41 16.33
N ILE A 7 -11.91 6.53 15.38
CA ILE A 7 -10.63 6.50 14.71
C ILE A 7 -10.40 7.73 13.82
N SER A 8 -9.14 8.12 13.62
CA SER A 8 -8.75 9.18 12.68
C SER A 8 -8.91 8.73 11.22
N TRP A 9 -8.85 9.69 10.29
CA TRP A 9 -8.86 9.38 8.85
C TRP A 9 -7.66 8.52 8.43
N ASP A 10 -6.48 8.79 8.98
CA ASP A 10 -5.28 8.01 8.68
C ASP A 10 -5.41 6.55 9.14
N GLU A 11 -5.96 6.34 10.34
CA GLU A 11 -6.25 4.99 10.83
C GLU A 11 -7.29 4.27 9.98
N TYR A 12 -8.34 4.97 9.58
CA TYR A 12 -9.39 4.43 8.75
C TYR A 12 -8.86 3.98 7.39
N PHE A 13 -8.12 4.85 6.68
CA PHE A 13 -7.61 4.52 5.35
C PHE A 13 -6.48 3.49 5.39
N MET A 14 -5.62 3.53 6.41
CA MET A 14 -4.63 2.50 6.61
C MET A 14 -5.29 1.16 6.99
N GLY A 15 -6.37 1.17 7.77
CA GLY A 15 -7.19 -0.01 8.04
C GLY A 15 -7.77 -0.62 6.77
N ILE A 16 -8.28 0.20 5.84
CA ILE A 16 -8.76 -0.25 4.52
C ILE A 16 -7.62 -0.85 3.69
N SER A 17 -6.43 -0.23 3.71
CA SER A 17 -5.24 -0.77 3.05
C SER A 17 -4.88 -2.16 3.59
N LEU A 18 -4.81 -2.32 4.91
CA LEU A 18 -4.53 -3.59 5.57
C LEU A 18 -5.57 -4.67 5.21
N LEU A 19 -6.86 -4.32 5.28
CA LEU A 19 -7.96 -5.22 4.92
C LEU A 19 -7.87 -5.65 3.45
N SER A 20 -7.51 -4.72 2.55
CA SER A 20 -7.29 -5.04 1.14
C SER A 20 -6.14 -6.03 0.97
N GLY A 21 -5.04 -5.85 1.71
CA GLY A 21 -3.89 -6.77 1.70
C GLY A 21 -4.24 -8.20 2.10
N MET A 22 -5.26 -8.39 2.95
CA MET A 22 -5.75 -9.73 3.33
C MET A 22 -6.37 -10.50 2.16
N ARG A 23 -6.68 -9.85 1.04
CA ARG A 23 -7.09 -10.51 -0.21
C ARG A 23 -5.93 -11.08 -1.01
N SER A 24 -4.70 -10.67 -0.71
CA SER A 24 -3.51 -11.20 -1.41
C SER A 24 -3.33 -12.67 -1.12
N LYS A 25 -3.09 -13.45 -2.17
CA LYS A 25 -2.74 -14.88 -2.09
C LYS A 25 -1.23 -15.12 -2.03
N ASP A 26 -0.42 -14.06 -2.04
CA ASP A 26 1.04 -14.17 -1.91
C ASP A 26 1.41 -14.78 -0.56
N PRO A 27 2.06 -15.96 -0.54
CA PRO A 27 2.39 -16.63 0.72
C PRO A 27 3.46 -15.91 1.54
N SER A 28 4.21 -14.98 0.92
CA SER A 28 5.38 -14.33 1.53
C SER A 28 5.08 -12.92 2.04
N THR A 29 4.31 -12.13 1.30
CA THR A 29 4.09 -10.71 1.62
C THR A 29 2.74 -10.26 1.09
N GLN A 30 1.83 -9.89 1.99
CA GLN A 30 0.52 -9.38 1.66
C GLN A 30 0.53 -7.86 1.80
N VAL A 31 0.33 -7.17 0.68
CA VAL A 31 0.30 -5.72 0.62
C VAL A 31 -1.06 -5.25 0.12
N GLY A 32 -1.58 -4.21 0.77
CA GLY A 32 -2.77 -3.51 0.33
C GLY A 32 -2.49 -2.03 0.10
N ALA A 33 -3.31 -1.40 -0.72
CA ALA A 33 -3.25 0.02 -0.99
C ALA A 33 -4.65 0.62 -1.04
N CYS A 34 -4.79 1.86 -0.55
CA CYS A 34 -6.02 2.65 -0.59
C CYS A 34 -5.69 4.05 -1.09
N ILE A 35 -6.30 4.47 -2.20
CA ILE A 35 -6.15 5.82 -2.76
C ILE A 35 -7.36 6.65 -2.33
N VAL A 36 -7.09 7.85 -1.82
CA VAL A 36 -8.11 8.79 -1.34
C VAL A 36 -7.90 10.18 -1.93
N ASP A 37 -8.99 10.89 -2.16
CA ASP A 37 -8.96 12.28 -2.62
C ASP A 37 -8.84 13.29 -1.47
N SER A 38 -8.75 14.57 -1.79
CA SER A 38 -8.65 15.68 -0.83
C SER A 38 -9.88 15.83 0.07
N ASP A 39 -11.02 15.26 -0.33
CA ASP A 39 -12.28 15.30 0.43
C ASP A 39 -12.46 14.06 1.33
N ASN A 40 -11.40 13.27 1.54
CA ASN A 40 -11.40 12.02 2.29
C ASN A 40 -12.35 10.95 1.71
N ARG A 41 -12.51 10.90 0.37
CA ARG A 41 -13.27 9.86 -0.30
C ARG A 41 -12.32 8.82 -0.88
N ILE A 42 -12.64 7.54 -0.66
CA ILE A 42 -11.89 6.44 -1.27
C ILE A 42 -12.15 6.46 -2.79
N VAL A 43 -11.07 6.60 -3.56
CA VAL A 43 -11.10 6.58 -5.03
C VAL A 43 -10.98 5.14 -5.53
N SER A 44 -10.02 4.38 -4.98
CA SER A 44 -9.77 2.99 -5.33
C SER A 44 -8.98 2.28 -4.25
N ILE A 45 -8.98 0.94 -4.34
CA ILE A 45 -8.18 0.06 -3.52
C ILE A 45 -7.47 -0.97 -4.40
N GLY A 46 -6.38 -1.54 -3.88
CA GLY A 46 -5.63 -2.60 -4.54
C GLY A 46 -4.95 -3.50 -3.53
N TYR A 47 -4.56 -4.68 -3.97
CA TYR A 47 -3.70 -5.62 -3.24
C TYR A 47 -2.79 -6.33 -4.24
N ASN A 48 -1.67 -6.86 -3.78
CA ASN A 48 -0.74 -7.56 -4.68
C ASN A 48 -1.27 -8.93 -5.07
N GLY A 49 -1.07 -9.30 -6.33
CA GLY A 49 -1.53 -10.57 -6.90
C GLY A 49 -1.10 -10.73 -8.34
N PHE A 50 -1.45 -11.85 -8.94
CA PHE A 50 -1.18 -12.10 -10.35
C PHE A 50 -2.18 -11.41 -11.27
N LEU A 51 -1.98 -11.59 -12.57
CA LEU A 51 -2.67 -10.90 -13.63
C LEU A 51 -4.16 -11.28 -13.71
N ASN A 52 -5.00 -10.30 -13.97
CA ASN A 52 -6.41 -10.53 -14.24
C ASN A 52 -6.60 -11.43 -15.47
N GLY A 53 -7.48 -12.41 -15.37
CA GLY A 53 -7.76 -13.34 -16.48
C GLY A 53 -6.84 -14.56 -16.53
N CYS A 54 -5.86 -14.67 -15.63
CA CYS A 54 -5.02 -15.84 -15.46
C CYS A 54 -5.37 -16.57 -14.16
N SER A 55 -5.13 -17.87 -14.10
CA SER A 55 -5.22 -18.61 -12.83
C SER A 55 -4.00 -18.30 -11.97
N ASP A 56 -4.18 -18.22 -10.65
CA ASP A 56 -3.05 -18.09 -9.72
C ASP A 56 -2.15 -19.34 -9.70
N GLU A 57 -2.62 -20.45 -10.26
CA GLU A 57 -1.87 -21.70 -10.42
C GLU A 57 -0.96 -21.71 -11.65
N ASP A 58 -1.15 -20.77 -12.57
CA ASP A 58 -0.35 -20.68 -13.81
C ASP A 58 1.03 -20.08 -13.57
N PHE A 59 1.25 -19.44 -12.39
CA PHE A 59 2.47 -18.70 -12.08
C PHE A 59 3.15 -19.18 -10.81
N PRO A 60 4.50 -19.12 -10.75
CA PRO A 60 5.25 -19.50 -9.57
C PRO A 60 5.11 -18.46 -8.45
N TRP A 61 4.98 -18.93 -7.20
CA TRP A 61 5.00 -18.08 -6.00
C TRP A 61 6.40 -17.99 -5.37
N GLU A 62 7.39 -18.68 -5.91
CA GLU A 62 8.75 -18.75 -5.43
C GLU A 62 9.43 -17.37 -5.48
N ARG A 63 10.35 -17.15 -4.54
CA ARG A 63 11.17 -15.93 -4.43
C ARG A 63 12.59 -16.16 -4.94
N GLU A 64 13.02 -17.39 -4.98
CA GLU A 64 14.39 -17.80 -5.34
C GLU A 64 14.35 -18.72 -6.55
N GLY A 65 15.38 -18.60 -7.39
CA GLY A 65 15.50 -19.35 -8.65
C GLY A 65 15.74 -18.44 -9.85
N ASP A 66 15.63 -19.03 -11.03
CA ASP A 66 15.69 -18.28 -12.29
C ASP A 66 14.52 -17.30 -12.36
N PHE A 67 14.75 -16.12 -12.94
CA PHE A 67 13.79 -15.01 -12.97
C PHE A 67 12.39 -15.45 -13.42
N LEU A 68 12.28 -16.26 -14.48
CA LEU A 68 10.99 -16.74 -15.00
C LEU A 68 10.32 -17.79 -14.10
N ASN A 69 11.05 -18.38 -13.17
CA ASN A 69 10.54 -19.36 -12.19
C ASN A 69 10.24 -18.72 -10.82
N THR A 70 10.19 -17.41 -10.76
CA THR A 70 9.83 -16.66 -9.56
C THR A 70 8.57 -15.83 -9.81
N LYS A 71 7.93 -15.36 -8.73
CA LYS A 71 6.75 -14.48 -8.82
C LYS A 71 7.04 -13.08 -9.39
N TYR A 72 8.29 -12.62 -9.36
CA TYR A 72 8.65 -11.23 -9.63
C TYR A 72 8.26 -10.69 -11.02
N PRO A 73 8.38 -11.45 -12.13
CA PRO A 73 7.95 -10.95 -13.43
C PRO A 73 6.43 -10.92 -13.62
N TYR A 74 5.67 -11.59 -12.74
CA TYR A 74 4.21 -11.82 -12.93
C TYR A 74 3.35 -11.12 -11.90
N VAL A 75 3.87 -10.80 -10.72
CA VAL A 75 3.09 -10.19 -9.65
C VAL A 75 2.89 -8.69 -9.90
N VAL A 76 1.65 -8.24 -9.80
CA VAL A 76 1.27 -6.82 -9.81
C VAL A 76 1.19 -6.34 -8.38
N HIS A 77 1.89 -5.26 -8.06
CA HIS A 77 1.92 -4.71 -6.72
C HIS A 77 0.61 -4.01 -6.34
N ALA A 78 0.34 -3.89 -5.05
CA ALA A 78 -0.88 -3.32 -4.50
C ALA A 78 -1.13 -1.88 -4.98
N GLU A 79 -0.08 -1.06 -5.00
CA GLU A 79 -0.13 0.33 -5.43
C GLU A 79 -0.49 0.43 -6.92
N GLN A 80 0.13 -0.40 -7.75
CA GLN A 80 -0.16 -0.46 -9.17
C GLN A 80 -1.60 -0.91 -9.42
N ASN A 81 -2.07 -1.95 -8.71
CA ASN A 81 -3.45 -2.38 -8.80
C ASN A 81 -4.43 -1.29 -8.35
N ALA A 82 -4.13 -0.55 -7.27
CA ALA A 82 -4.98 0.56 -6.84
C ALA A 82 -5.07 1.67 -7.90
N ILE A 83 -3.95 2.03 -8.55
CA ILE A 83 -3.92 3.02 -9.64
C ILE A 83 -4.75 2.53 -10.85
N LEU A 84 -4.56 1.29 -11.27
CA LEU A 84 -5.29 0.70 -12.40
C LEU A 84 -6.80 0.55 -12.10
N ASN A 85 -7.15 0.20 -10.87
CA ASN A 85 -8.54 0.06 -10.42
C ASN A 85 -9.29 1.42 -10.35
N ALA A 86 -8.59 2.53 -10.34
CA ALA A 86 -9.21 3.86 -10.40
C ALA A 86 -9.93 4.12 -11.74
N ARG A 87 -9.61 3.35 -12.80
CA ARG A 87 -10.31 3.30 -14.09
C ARG A 87 -10.60 4.68 -14.69
N GLY A 88 -9.56 5.48 -14.84
CA GLY A 88 -9.64 6.80 -15.47
C GLY A 88 -10.14 7.92 -14.57
N LYS A 89 -10.34 7.69 -13.26
CA LYS A 89 -10.53 8.78 -12.31
C LYS A 89 -9.24 9.59 -12.21
N ASN A 90 -9.39 10.90 -12.06
CA ASN A 90 -8.24 11.78 -11.84
C ASN A 90 -7.64 11.50 -10.47
N LEU A 91 -6.34 11.18 -10.42
CA LEU A 91 -5.57 10.92 -9.21
C LEU A 91 -4.68 12.11 -8.81
N GLU A 92 -4.71 13.21 -9.56
CA GLU A 92 -3.92 14.40 -9.25
C GLU A 92 -4.29 14.94 -7.86
N GLY A 93 -3.27 15.10 -7.02
CA GLY A 93 -3.44 15.59 -5.65
C GLY A 93 -3.94 14.56 -4.63
N CYS A 94 -4.25 13.33 -5.06
CA CYS A 94 -4.66 12.26 -4.16
C CYS A 94 -3.53 11.83 -3.21
N SER A 95 -3.91 11.10 -2.16
CA SER A 95 -3.01 10.40 -1.27
C SER A 95 -3.18 8.89 -1.43
N ILE A 96 -2.09 8.13 -1.22
CA ILE A 96 -2.11 6.66 -1.18
C ILE A 96 -1.66 6.17 0.19
N TYR A 97 -2.41 5.25 0.77
CA TYR A 97 -2.08 4.52 2.00
C TYR A 97 -1.66 3.12 1.62
N VAL A 98 -0.50 2.68 2.07
CA VAL A 98 0.06 1.36 1.78
C VAL A 98 0.77 0.81 3.01
N ASN A 99 0.58 -0.46 3.34
CA ASN A 99 1.21 -1.02 4.55
C ASN A 99 2.73 -1.19 4.43
N LEU A 100 3.28 -1.28 3.22
CA LEU A 100 4.72 -1.41 2.96
C LEU A 100 5.20 -0.28 2.05
N PHE A 101 6.34 0.35 2.40
CA PHE A 101 6.91 1.45 1.60
C PHE A 101 7.09 1.06 0.13
N PRO A 102 6.66 1.89 -0.85
CA PRO A 102 6.67 1.56 -2.26
C PRO A 102 8.07 1.30 -2.83
N CYS A 103 8.21 0.29 -3.67
CA CYS A 103 9.42 0.06 -4.44
C CYS A 103 9.58 1.10 -5.57
N HIS A 104 10.72 1.10 -6.27
CA HIS A 104 11.01 2.08 -7.31
C HIS A 104 10.02 2.03 -8.49
N ASP A 105 9.49 0.84 -8.84
CA ASP A 105 8.48 0.70 -9.89
C ASP A 105 7.15 1.35 -9.48
N CYS A 106 6.69 1.06 -8.26
CA CYS A 106 5.49 1.68 -7.71
C CYS A 106 5.65 3.19 -7.53
N ALA A 107 6.82 3.67 -7.10
CA ALA A 107 7.10 5.10 -6.99
C ALA A 107 6.93 5.83 -8.33
N ARG A 108 7.42 5.25 -9.43
CA ARG A 108 7.20 5.80 -10.78
C ARG A 108 5.72 5.92 -11.12
N ASN A 109 4.93 4.86 -10.86
CA ASN A 109 3.51 4.85 -11.13
C ASN A 109 2.75 5.87 -10.27
N ILE A 110 3.08 5.99 -8.99
CA ILE A 110 2.52 6.96 -8.04
C ILE A 110 2.77 8.39 -8.54
N ILE A 111 4.01 8.72 -8.89
CA ILE A 111 4.40 10.05 -9.40
C ILE A 111 3.66 10.37 -10.70
N GLN A 112 3.69 9.44 -11.67
CA GLN A 112 3.07 9.65 -12.98
C GLN A 112 1.53 9.74 -12.93
N SER A 113 0.90 9.15 -11.92
CA SER A 113 -0.54 9.27 -11.71
C SER A 113 -0.97 10.59 -11.04
N GLY A 114 -0.01 11.42 -10.60
CA GLY A 114 -0.29 12.71 -9.96
C GLY A 114 -0.54 12.65 -8.46
N ILE A 115 -0.39 11.49 -7.83
CA ILE A 115 -0.50 11.34 -6.36
C ILE A 115 0.61 12.15 -5.69
N LYS A 116 0.26 12.88 -4.63
CA LYS A 116 1.18 13.83 -3.96
C LYS A 116 1.60 13.39 -2.58
N LYS A 117 0.96 12.38 -2.00
CA LYS A 117 1.28 11.93 -0.64
C LYS A 117 1.19 10.43 -0.52
N VAL A 118 2.19 9.84 0.12
CA VAL A 118 2.28 8.40 0.43
C VAL A 118 2.32 8.22 1.93
N TYR A 119 1.35 7.53 2.49
CA TYR A 119 1.34 7.09 3.88
C TYR A 119 1.71 5.61 3.95
N TYR A 120 2.62 5.24 4.85
CA TYR A 120 3.07 3.85 4.99
C TYR A 120 3.27 3.45 6.45
N LEU A 121 3.23 2.14 6.74
CA LEU A 121 3.50 1.59 8.07
C LEU A 121 4.93 1.07 8.17
N GLU A 122 5.37 0.26 7.22
CA GLU A 122 6.64 -0.43 7.28
C GLU A 122 7.59 0.02 6.18
N ASP A 123 8.87 0.19 6.53
CA ASP A 123 9.98 0.44 5.60
C ASP A 123 11.01 -0.71 5.69
N LYS A 124 10.50 -1.93 5.60
CA LYS A 124 11.23 -3.19 5.75
C LYS A 124 12.44 -3.31 4.83
N TYR A 125 12.38 -2.70 3.64
CA TYR A 125 13.42 -2.78 2.62
C TYR A 125 14.22 -1.48 2.47
N LYS A 126 14.29 -0.65 3.51
CA LYS A 126 14.88 0.71 3.49
C LYS A 126 16.31 0.78 2.94
N ASP A 127 17.10 -0.30 3.12
CA ASP A 127 18.53 -0.35 2.75
C ASP A 127 18.75 -0.86 1.32
N THR A 128 17.69 -1.31 0.63
CA THR A 128 17.80 -1.75 -0.77
C THR A 128 17.92 -0.57 -1.74
N ASP A 129 18.60 -0.79 -2.85
CA ASP A 129 18.72 0.24 -3.89
C ASP A 129 17.36 0.63 -4.48
N SER A 130 16.41 -0.31 -4.56
CA SER A 130 15.03 -0.06 -4.97
C SER A 130 14.35 0.99 -4.07
N THR A 131 14.43 0.83 -2.74
CA THR A 131 13.82 1.78 -1.80
C THR A 131 14.55 3.12 -1.78
N LYS A 132 15.89 3.11 -1.89
CA LYS A 132 16.67 4.35 -2.01
C LYS A 132 16.29 5.14 -3.26
N ALA A 133 16.15 4.47 -4.41
CA ALA A 133 15.70 5.09 -5.66
C ALA A 133 14.27 5.64 -5.52
N SER A 134 13.36 4.91 -4.87
CA SER A 134 12.00 5.36 -4.59
C SER A 134 11.98 6.65 -3.78
N LYS A 135 12.71 6.70 -2.66
CA LYS A 135 12.84 7.90 -1.81
C LYS A 135 13.41 9.09 -2.57
N PHE A 136 14.45 8.86 -3.37
CA PHE A 136 15.05 9.90 -4.20
C PHE A 136 14.05 10.45 -5.23
N MET A 137 13.29 9.60 -5.90
CA MET A 137 12.27 10.03 -6.85
C MET A 137 11.14 10.82 -6.18
N PHE A 138 10.64 10.38 -5.01
CA PHE A 138 9.63 11.12 -4.26
C PHE A 138 10.12 12.50 -3.84
N GLU A 139 11.37 12.62 -3.36
CA GLU A 139 11.97 13.91 -3.03
C GLU A 139 12.01 14.85 -4.25
N LYS A 140 12.50 14.37 -5.41
CA LYS A 140 12.60 15.19 -6.62
C LYS A 140 11.23 15.57 -7.20
N ALA A 141 10.25 14.68 -7.11
CA ALA A 141 8.88 14.91 -7.58
C ALA A 141 8.02 15.69 -6.56
N LYS A 142 8.57 16.01 -5.37
CA LYS A 142 7.85 16.65 -4.26
C LYS A 142 6.61 15.85 -3.83
N VAL A 143 6.72 14.52 -3.82
CA VAL A 143 5.74 13.63 -3.24
C VAL A 143 6.12 13.43 -1.76
N GLU A 144 5.22 13.82 -0.88
CA GLU A 144 5.43 13.66 0.57
C GLU A 144 5.28 12.19 0.97
N SER A 145 6.24 11.66 1.75
CA SER A 145 6.13 10.32 2.34
C SER A 145 6.05 10.43 3.86
N VAL A 146 4.99 9.86 4.43
CA VAL A 146 4.67 9.94 5.86
C VAL A 146 4.62 8.54 6.46
N SER A 147 5.49 8.28 7.43
CA SER A 147 5.41 7.06 8.24
C SER A 147 4.36 7.24 9.34
N LEU A 148 3.30 6.45 9.30
CA LEU A 148 2.28 6.48 10.34
C LEU A 148 2.76 5.81 11.63
N TYR A 149 3.73 4.91 11.52
CA TYR A 149 4.31 4.23 12.69
C TYR A 149 5.13 5.17 13.57
N LEU A 150 5.82 6.16 12.97
CA LEU A 150 6.66 7.11 13.67
C LEU A 150 5.93 8.38 14.13
N SER A 151 4.73 8.65 13.60
CA SER A 151 3.96 9.85 13.96
C SER A 151 3.21 9.71 15.28
N ARG A 152 3.18 8.52 15.87
CA ARG A 152 2.56 8.26 17.17
C ARG A 152 3.62 8.09 18.25
N SER A 153 3.50 8.88 19.32
CA SER A 153 4.22 8.69 20.57
C SER A 153 4.00 7.25 21.09
N GLU A 154 4.98 6.71 21.80
CA GLU A 154 5.04 5.31 22.28
C GLU A 154 3.78 4.77 23.01
N GLU A 155 2.84 5.64 23.38
CA GLU A 155 1.58 5.28 24.03
C GLU A 155 0.54 4.58 23.14
N HIS A 156 0.66 4.65 21.81
CA HIS A 156 -0.37 4.15 20.87
C HIS A 156 0.03 2.96 19.99
N THR A 157 1.21 2.37 20.17
CA THR A 157 1.65 1.15 19.45
C THR A 157 0.73 -0.05 19.67
N SER A 158 0.04 -0.10 20.82
CA SER A 158 -0.94 -1.14 21.12
C SER A 158 -2.25 -1.00 20.31
N GLU A 159 -2.62 0.21 19.86
CA GLU A 159 -3.89 0.46 19.17
C GLU A 159 -3.87 0.13 17.68
N LEU A 160 -2.75 0.37 16.98
CA LEU A 160 -2.62 -0.04 15.57
C LEU A 160 -2.47 -1.56 15.43
N GLN A 161 -1.77 -2.20 16.37
CA GLN A 161 -1.81 -3.66 16.48
C GLN A 161 -3.22 -4.14 16.84
N SER A 162 -4.00 -3.38 17.64
CA SER A 162 -5.39 -3.70 17.96
C SER A 162 -6.31 -3.51 16.76
N LEU A 163 -6.05 -2.58 15.83
CA LEU A 163 -6.84 -2.40 14.59
C LEU A 163 -6.63 -3.56 13.61
N ALA A 164 -5.38 -3.99 13.42
CA ALA A 164 -5.10 -5.23 12.67
C ALA A 164 -5.74 -6.44 13.39
N TYR A 165 -5.75 -6.45 14.73
CA TYR A 165 -6.40 -7.48 15.55
C TYR A 165 -7.94 -7.36 15.53
N LEU A 166 -8.50 -6.15 15.47
CA LEU A 166 -9.95 -5.94 15.35
C LEU A 166 -10.47 -6.37 13.97
N VAL A 167 -9.74 -6.07 12.91
CA VAL A 167 -10.05 -6.55 11.56
C VAL A 167 -9.98 -8.07 11.51
N CYS A 168 -8.98 -8.69 12.17
CA CYS A 168 -8.88 -10.15 12.29
C CYS A 168 -9.95 -10.79 13.19
N ARG A 169 -10.61 -10.04 14.09
CA ARG A 169 -11.66 -10.55 14.97
C ARG A 169 -13.07 -10.40 14.41
N LEU A 170 -13.25 -9.56 13.40
CA LEU A 170 -14.55 -9.34 12.73
C LEU A 170 -14.74 -10.27 11.52
N LEU A 171 -13.76 -11.10 11.22
CA LEU A 171 -13.79 -12.18 10.24
C LEU A 171 -13.75 -13.55 10.95
#